data_40222d4ec99e81c855b8ae788da9fdf3
#
_entry.id   40222d4ec99e81c855b8ae788da9fdf3
#
_cell.length_a   1.000
_cell.length_b   1.000
_cell.length_c   1.000
_cell.angle_alpha   90.00
_cell.angle_beta   90.00
_cell.angle_gamma   90.00
#
_symmetry.space_group_name_H-M   'P 1'
#
loop_
_entity.id
_entity.type
_entity.pdbx_description
1 polymer ?
#
loop_
_entity_poly.entity_id
_entity_poly.type
_entity_poly.pdbx_seq_one_letter_code
_entity_poly.pdbx_strand_id
1 'polypeptide(L)'
;MNEAQKKKRTFRNSAKWKKFKHFKNVEQKGLCYISHKKILKGATLHHLDLDENHYSDISKPENFVYVNKSIHEVIHTIWRYYKNDPAVLDRIKEVLDRMVEINSPPPFEK
;
A
#
# COMPACT_ATOMS: atom_id res chain seq x y z
N MET A 1 -2.91 -0.61 -26.20
CA MET A 1 -3.24 0.14 -24.97
C MET A 1 -4.56 0.87 -25.17
N ASN A 2 -5.53 0.70 -24.26
CA ASN A 2 -6.83 1.36 -24.38
C ASN A 2 -6.77 2.80 -23.81
N GLU A 3 -7.87 3.54 -23.97
CA GLU A 3 -7.96 4.94 -23.52
C GLU A 3 -7.72 5.09 -22.02
N ALA A 4 -8.28 4.19 -21.21
CA ALA A 4 -8.11 4.27 -19.75
C ALA A 4 -6.64 4.07 -19.35
N GLN A 5 -5.95 3.15 -19.98
CA GLN A 5 -4.53 2.90 -19.73
C GLN A 5 -3.67 4.09 -20.16
N LYS A 6 -4.01 4.72 -21.28
CA LYS A 6 -3.31 5.91 -21.77
C LYS A 6 -3.47 7.07 -20.78
N LYS A 7 -4.68 7.29 -20.28
CA LYS A 7 -4.96 8.34 -19.29
C LYS A 7 -4.17 8.13 -18.00
N LYS A 8 -4.14 6.90 -17.49
CA LYS A 8 -3.37 6.56 -16.29
C LYS A 8 -1.88 6.81 -16.49
N ARG A 9 -1.34 6.40 -17.63
CA ARG A 9 0.07 6.62 -17.97
C ARG A 9 0.41 8.10 -18.04
N THR A 10 -0.43 8.87 -18.72
CA THR A 10 -0.23 10.33 -18.84
C THR A 10 -0.25 10.99 -17.47
N PHE A 11 -1.20 10.63 -16.62
CA PHE A 11 -1.29 11.15 -15.26
C PHE A 11 -0.04 10.81 -14.44
N ARG A 12 0.42 9.56 -14.48
CA ARG A 12 1.59 9.11 -13.73
C ARG A 12 2.88 9.78 -14.17
N ASN A 13 2.92 10.28 -15.41
CA ASN A 13 4.07 11.03 -15.94
C ASN A 13 3.95 12.54 -15.70
N SER A 14 2.85 13.01 -15.12
CA SER A 14 2.63 14.43 -14.89
C SER A 14 3.48 14.96 -13.73
N ALA A 15 3.81 16.25 -13.79
CA ALA A 15 4.51 16.94 -12.72
C ALA A 15 3.70 16.91 -11.41
N LYS A 16 2.38 17.01 -11.53
CA LYS A 16 1.46 16.98 -10.39
C LYS A 16 1.57 15.66 -9.62
N TRP A 17 1.59 14.54 -10.34
CA TRP A 17 1.75 13.21 -9.73
C TRP A 17 3.12 13.05 -9.09
N LYS A 18 4.17 13.51 -9.76
CA LYS A 18 5.55 13.44 -9.25
C LYS A 18 5.72 14.24 -7.96
N LYS A 19 5.12 15.42 -7.89
CA LYS A 19 5.11 16.24 -6.67
C LYS A 19 4.36 15.54 -5.54
N PHE A 20 3.23 14.92 -5.85
CA PHE A 20 2.43 14.18 -4.88
C PHE A 20 3.20 12.98 -4.32
N LYS A 21 3.90 12.24 -5.19
CA LYS A 21 4.74 11.12 -4.75
C LYS A 21 5.84 11.60 -3.79
N HIS A 22 6.47 12.72 -4.12
CA HIS A 22 7.50 13.31 -3.25
C HIS A 22 6.90 13.70 -1.89
N PHE A 23 5.74 14.33 -1.89
CA PHE A 23 5.03 14.70 -0.68
C PHE A 23 4.75 13.49 0.21
N LYS A 24 4.25 12.41 -0.36
CA LYS A 24 3.96 11.19 0.41
C LYS A 24 5.23 10.54 0.93
N ASN A 25 6.32 10.58 0.16
CA ASN A 25 7.61 10.06 0.61
C ASN A 25 8.11 10.83 1.83
N VAL A 26 8.05 12.16 1.79
CA VAL A 26 8.45 13.01 2.91
C VAL A 26 7.56 12.78 4.13
N GLU A 27 6.25 12.70 3.92
CA GLU A 27 5.28 12.43 4.98
C GLU A 27 5.59 11.12 5.71
N GLN A 28 5.99 10.10 4.98
CA GLN A 28 6.37 8.80 5.51
C GLN A 28 7.83 8.70 5.94
N LYS A 29 8.57 9.81 5.87
CA LYS A 29 10.00 9.87 6.23
C LYS A 29 10.87 8.89 5.46
N GLY A 30 10.50 8.61 4.20
CA GLY A 30 11.22 7.66 3.36
C GLY A 30 11.04 6.20 3.75
N LEU A 31 10.03 5.88 4.55
CA LEU A 31 9.79 4.53 5.05
C LEU A 31 8.50 3.94 4.47
N CYS A 32 8.55 2.64 4.17
CA CYS A 32 7.36 1.90 3.78
C CYS A 32 6.30 2.00 4.88
N TYR A 33 5.07 2.30 4.51
CA TYR A 33 3.98 2.51 5.46
C TYR A 33 3.72 1.30 6.36
N ILE A 34 3.92 0.10 5.83
CA ILE A 34 3.62 -1.14 6.55
C ILE A 34 4.85 -1.70 7.26
N SER A 35 5.96 -1.87 6.53
CA SER A 35 7.15 -2.49 7.11
C SER A 35 8.02 -1.54 7.94
N HIS A 36 7.85 -0.23 7.75
CA HIS A 36 8.67 0.82 8.34
C HIS A 36 10.16 0.71 7.98
N LYS A 37 10.45 -0.02 6.90
CA LYS A 37 11.80 -0.12 6.34
C LYS A 37 11.94 0.89 5.20
N LYS A 38 13.19 1.23 4.86
CA LYS A 38 13.49 2.18 3.79
C LYS A 38 12.73 1.84 2.51
N ILE A 39 12.14 2.86 1.89
CA ILE A 39 11.50 2.71 0.60
C ILE A 39 12.56 2.38 -0.44
N LEU A 40 12.38 1.25 -1.13
CA LEU A 40 13.32 0.75 -2.13
C LEU A 40 12.86 1.15 -3.53
N LYS A 41 13.78 1.05 -4.49
CA LYS A 41 13.45 1.22 -5.91
C LYS A 41 12.36 0.22 -6.29
N GLY A 42 11.35 0.70 -7.02
CA GLY A 42 10.21 -0.14 -7.40
C GLY A 42 9.06 -0.11 -6.41
N ALA A 43 9.20 0.62 -5.30
CA ALA A 43 8.09 0.82 -4.36
C ALA A 43 6.91 1.50 -5.06
N THR A 44 5.71 1.19 -4.62
CA THR A 44 4.47 1.68 -5.22
C THR A 44 3.72 2.59 -4.26
N LEU A 45 3.24 3.71 -4.79
CA LEU A 45 2.27 4.55 -4.07
C LEU A 45 0.90 3.91 -4.26
N HIS A 46 0.48 3.14 -3.27
CA HIS A 46 -0.73 2.32 -3.31
C HIS A 46 -1.97 3.18 -3.05
N HIS A 47 -2.96 3.08 -3.95
CA HIS A 47 -4.24 3.74 -3.80
C HIS A 47 -5.19 2.81 -3.07
N LEU A 48 -5.61 3.21 -1.87
CA LEU A 48 -6.47 2.38 -1.01
C LEU A 48 -7.89 2.24 -1.55
N ASP A 49 -8.38 3.28 -2.25
CA ASP A 49 -9.65 3.21 -2.97
C ASP A 49 -9.40 2.53 -4.31
N LEU A 50 -9.93 1.32 -4.48
CA LEU A 50 -9.71 0.50 -5.67
C LEU A 50 -10.66 0.81 -6.82
N ASP A 51 -11.39 1.91 -6.77
CA ASP A 51 -12.17 2.39 -7.91
C ASP A 51 -11.20 2.92 -8.97
N GLU A 52 -11.23 2.32 -10.16
CA GLU A 52 -10.34 2.68 -11.26
C GLU A 52 -10.46 4.13 -11.70
N ASN A 53 -11.58 4.78 -11.40
CA ASN A 53 -11.80 6.17 -11.76
C ASN A 53 -11.20 7.15 -10.75
N HIS A 54 -10.73 6.67 -9.60
CA HIS A 54 -10.21 7.51 -8.52
C HIS A 54 -8.68 7.53 -8.41
N TYR A 55 -7.98 6.94 -9.36
CA TYR A 55 -6.51 6.88 -9.33
C TYR A 55 -5.84 8.26 -9.33
N SER A 56 -6.52 9.27 -9.82
CA SER A 56 -6.00 10.63 -9.91
C SER A 56 -6.52 11.56 -8.82
N ASP A 57 -7.29 11.03 -7.86
CA ASP A 57 -7.90 11.86 -6.82
C ASP A 57 -6.91 12.14 -5.68
N ILE A 58 -5.88 12.94 -5.99
CA ILE A 58 -4.85 13.32 -5.02
C ILE A 58 -5.34 14.38 -4.02
N SER A 59 -6.60 14.84 -4.15
CA SER A 59 -7.22 15.70 -3.15
C SER A 59 -7.50 14.96 -1.84
N LYS A 60 -7.42 13.63 -1.87
CA LYS A 60 -7.59 12.77 -0.69
C LYS A 60 -6.28 12.01 -0.42
N PRO A 61 -5.25 12.71 0.05
CA PRO A 61 -3.94 12.09 0.24
C PRO A 61 -3.94 10.92 1.23
N GLU A 62 -4.89 10.89 2.16
CA GLU A 62 -5.07 9.79 3.11
C GLU A 62 -5.42 8.46 2.45
N ASN A 63 -5.86 8.49 1.19
CA ASN A 63 -6.18 7.28 0.43
C ASN A 63 -4.97 6.69 -0.29
N PHE A 64 -3.78 7.26 -0.08
CA PHE A 64 -2.55 6.79 -0.72
C PHE A 64 -1.50 6.49 0.34
N VAL A 65 -0.84 5.35 0.21
CA VAL A 65 0.29 4.99 1.07
C VAL A 65 1.41 4.41 0.23
N TYR A 66 2.66 4.79 0.55
CA TYR A 66 3.84 4.26 -0.12
C TYR A 66 4.22 2.93 0.52
N VAL A 67 4.32 1.87 -0.27
CA VAL A 67 4.70 0.55 0.22
C VAL A 67 5.74 -0.07 -0.70
N ASN A 68 6.65 -0.85 -0.12
CA ASN A 68 7.63 -1.58 -0.89
C ASN A 68 6.94 -2.66 -1.73
N LYS A 69 7.56 -3.01 -2.84
CA LYS A 69 6.98 -3.91 -3.85
C LYS A 69 6.50 -5.24 -3.27
N SER A 70 7.31 -5.87 -2.43
CA SER A 70 6.95 -7.16 -1.83
C SER A 70 5.68 -7.08 -0.98
N ILE A 71 5.55 -6.02 -0.19
CA ILE A 71 4.37 -5.80 0.64
C ILE A 71 3.15 -5.51 -0.24
N HIS A 72 3.33 -4.70 -1.27
CA HIS A 72 2.27 -4.37 -2.22
C HIS A 72 1.71 -5.64 -2.89
N GLU A 73 2.59 -6.54 -3.30
CA GLU A 73 2.19 -7.81 -3.93
C GLU A 73 1.40 -8.70 -2.97
N VAL A 74 1.82 -8.77 -1.71
CA VAL A 74 1.10 -9.55 -0.68
C VAL A 74 -0.31 -8.99 -0.47
N ILE A 75 -0.43 -7.67 -0.32
CA ILE A 75 -1.72 -7.01 -0.12
C ILE A 75 -2.65 -7.28 -1.30
N HIS A 76 -2.16 -7.11 -2.52
CA HIS A 76 -2.98 -7.35 -3.71
C HIS A 76 -3.41 -8.81 -3.83
N THR A 77 -2.55 -9.75 -3.47
CA THR A 77 -2.88 -11.18 -3.50
C THR A 77 -4.02 -11.49 -2.55
N ILE A 78 -3.89 -11.04 -1.30
CA ILE A 78 -4.92 -11.26 -0.29
C ILE A 78 -6.24 -10.62 -0.72
N TRP A 79 -6.19 -9.37 -1.19
CA TRP A 79 -7.38 -8.64 -1.61
C TRP A 79 -8.07 -9.30 -2.80
N ARG A 80 -7.28 -9.73 -3.78
CA ARG A 80 -7.80 -10.38 -5.00
C ARG A 80 -8.66 -11.60 -4.66
N TYR A 81 -8.22 -12.41 -3.70
CA TYR A 81 -8.91 -13.65 -3.36
C TYR A 81 -10.06 -13.45 -2.37
N TYR A 82 -9.97 -12.44 -1.50
CA TYR A 82 -10.87 -12.38 -0.34
C TYR A 82 -11.59 -11.05 -0.15
N LYS A 83 -11.55 -10.15 -1.14
CA LYS A 83 -12.18 -8.83 -1.03
C LYS A 83 -13.69 -8.88 -0.73
N ASN A 84 -14.37 -9.94 -1.15
CA ASN A 84 -15.81 -10.11 -0.95
C ASN A 84 -16.13 -10.92 0.30
N ASP A 85 -15.13 -11.25 1.10
CA ASP A 85 -15.31 -12.06 2.30
C ASP A 85 -14.58 -11.44 3.50
N PRO A 86 -15.20 -10.42 4.12
CA PRO A 86 -14.58 -9.73 5.25
C PRO A 86 -14.26 -10.67 6.43
N ALA A 87 -15.05 -11.73 6.62
CA ALA A 87 -14.79 -12.68 7.68
C ALA A 87 -13.47 -13.42 7.49
N VAL A 88 -13.12 -13.75 6.23
CA VAL A 88 -11.83 -14.37 5.93
C VAL A 88 -10.70 -13.38 6.18
N LEU A 89 -10.86 -12.13 5.76
CA LEU A 89 -9.85 -11.08 6.01
C LEU A 89 -9.58 -10.92 7.51
N ASP A 90 -10.64 -10.91 8.33
CA ASP A 90 -10.52 -10.80 9.78
C ASP A 90 -9.78 -12.00 10.36
N ARG A 91 -10.04 -13.21 9.87
CA ARG A 91 -9.37 -14.42 10.34
C ARG A 91 -7.90 -14.45 9.93
N ILE A 92 -7.57 -13.95 8.75
CA ILE A 92 -6.17 -13.82 8.33
C ILE A 92 -5.42 -12.90 9.29
N LYS A 93 -6.02 -11.76 9.61
CA LYS A 93 -5.44 -10.82 10.58
C LYS A 93 -5.24 -11.48 11.94
N GLU A 94 -6.23 -12.19 12.40
CA GLU A 94 -6.19 -12.89 13.69
C GLU A 94 -5.07 -13.93 13.74
N VAL A 95 -4.90 -14.70 12.67
CA VAL A 95 -3.82 -15.68 12.57
C VAL A 95 -2.46 -15.00 12.60
N LEU A 96 -2.30 -13.91 11.85
CA LEU A 96 -1.05 -13.15 11.84
C LEU A 96 -0.73 -12.56 13.22
N ASP A 97 -1.73 -11.99 13.89
CA ASP A 97 -1.56 -11.47 15.25
C ASP A 97 -1.12 -12.57 16.21
N ARG A 98 -1.69 -13.75 16.08
CA ARG A 98 -1.35 -14.91 16.90
C ARG A 98 0.07 -15.40 16.63
N MET A 99 0.48 -15.42 15.37
CA MET A 99 1.84 -15.78 14.98
C MET A 99 2.88 -14.84 15.61
N VAL A 100 2.59 -13.55 15.60
CA VAL A 100 3.45 -12.55 16.22
C VAL A 100 3.54 -12.80 17.72
N GLU A 101 2.42 -13.03 18.38
CA GLU A 101 2.37 -13.29 19.82
C GLU A 101 3.20 -14.51 20.22
N ILE A 102 3.05 -15.61 19.47
CA ILE A 102 3.73 -16.88 19.77
C ILE A 102 5.26 -16.77 19.50
N ASN A 103 5.64 -16.04 18.46
CA ASN A 103 7.04 -15.98 18.01
C ASN A 103 7.81 -14.78 18.53
N SER A 104 7.16 -13.88 19.26
CA SER A 104 7.83 -12.73 19.85
C SER A 104 8.49 -13.12 21.17
N PRO A 105 9.70 -12.60 21.46
CA PRO A 105 10.31 -12.86 22.76
C PRO A 105 9.48 -12.22 23.88
N PRO A 106 9.46 -12.81 25.09
CA PRO A 106 8.78 -12.22 26.23
C PRO A 106 9.33 -10.82 26.53
N PRO A 107 8.45 -9.89 26.98
CA PRO A 107 8.87 -8.49 27.20
C PRO A 107 9.98 -8.29 28.22
N PHE A 108 10.23 -9.29 29.07
CA PHE A 108 11.24 -9.22 30.10
C PHE A 108 12.60 -9.79 29.70
N GLU A 109 12.70 -10.38 28.53
CA GLU A 109 13.93 -10.95 28.00
C GLU A 109 14.61 -9.96 27.08
N LYS A 110 15.30 -9.02 27.65
CA LYS A 110 16.05 -8.03 26.89
C LYS A 110 17.54 -8.08 27.24
#